data_73de6674c05b8ac43288f3bf3e8bb2e1
#
_entry.id   73de6674c05b8ac43288f3bf3e8bb2e1
#
_cell.length_a   1.000
_cell.length_b   1.000
_cell.length_c   1.000
_cell.angle_alpha   90.00
_cell.angle_beta   90.00
_cell.angle_gamma   90.00
#
_symmetry.space_group_name_H-M   'P 1'
#
loop_
_entity.id
_entity.type
_entity.pdbx_description
1 polymer ?
#
loop_
_entity_poly.entity_id
_entity_poly.type
_entity_poly.pdbx_seq_one_letter_code
_entity_poly.pdbx_strand_id
1 'polypeptide(L)'
;MTTKEKLLALLEDSKGTFFSGEEIARTLQVSRAAVWKAVNALREDGYTIDAVTNKGYRLSPDSDILSPQGIRRFLKPEYRDLDLTVLPTAPSTNALVREKANQGCPEGCVIIACEQTAGRGRYGRQFFSPADTGVYLSLLLRPTAYSPQQA
;
A
#
# COMPACT_ATOMS: atom_id res chain seq x y z
N MET A 1 10.97 -8.93 1.29
CA MET A 1 10.61 -7.68 2.01
C MET A 1 11.88 -6.97 2.46
N THR A 2 12.00 -5.70 2.11
CA THR A 2 13.10 -4.81 2.55
C THR A 2 12.94 -4.43 4.03
N THR A 3 14.01 -3.92 4.66
CA THR A 3 13.94 -3.40 6.06
C THR A 3 12.88 -2.29 6.19
N LYS A 4 12.75 -1.42 5.19
CA LYS A 4 11.74 -0.35 5.14
C LYS A 4 10.31 -0.92 5.17
N GLU A 5 10.03 -1.93 4.35
CA GLU A 5 8.71 -2.58 4.31
C GLU A 5 8.37 -3.32 5.61
N LYS A 6 9.37 -4.01 6.21
CA LYS A 6 9.20 -4.67 7.50
C LYS A 6 8.93 -3.67 8.62
N LEU A 7 9.66 -2.55 8.63
CA LEU A 7 9.45 -1.48 9.59
C LEU A 7 8.05 -0.86 9.42
N LEU A 8 7.64 -0.56 8.21
CA LEU A 8 6.31 -0.01 7.95
C LEU A 8 5.21 -0.96 8.42
N ALA A 9 5.35 -2.26 8.16
CA ALA A 9 4.38 -3.26 8.63
C ALA A 9 4.27 -3.26 10.17
N LEU A 10 5.41 -3.27 10.88
CA LEU A 10 5.44 -3.21 12.34
C LEU A 10 4.73 -1.94 12.89
N LEU A 11 5.04 -0.78 12.29
CA LEU A 11 4.48 0.50 12.72
C LEU A 11 3.00 0.63 12.36
N GLU A 12 2.56 0.08 11.24
CA GLU A 12 1.13 0.05 10.84
C GLU A 12 0.32 -0.86 11.76
N ASP A 13 0.83 -2.05 12.09
CA ASP A 13 0.14 -2.99 12.99
C ASP A 13 -0.11 -2.39 14.38
N SER A 14 0.76 -1.50 14.82
CA SER A 14 0.71 -0.85 16.14
C SER A 14 0.69 0.67 16.03
N LYS A 15 -0.05 1.21 15.08
CA LYS A 15 -0.13 2.64 14.77
C LYS A 15 -0.42 3.45 16.04
N GLY A 16 0.36 4.49 16.25
CA GLY A 16 0.29 5.34 17.47
C GLY A 16 1.13 4.84 18.65
N THR A 17 1.66 3.61 18.61
CA THR A 17 2.52 3.06 19.67
C THR A 17 3.99 3.36 19.39
N PHE A 18 4.73 3.75 20.44
CA PHE A 18 6.17 3.97 20.35
C PHE A 18 6.94 2.67 20.50
N PHE A 19 7.93 2.48 19.66
CA PHE A 19 8.94 1.41 19.74
C PHE A 19 10.32 2.03 19.82
N SER A 20 11.15 1.58 20.77
CA SER A 20 12.55 1.99 20.80
C SER A 20 13.31 1.48 19.56
N GLY A 21 14.33 2.22 19.14
CA GLY A 21 15.16 1.80 18.00
C GLY A 21 15.83 0.44 18.23
N GLU A 22 16.10 0.09 19.49
CA GLU A 22 16.66 -1.20 19.89
C GLU A 22 15.63 -2.33 19.77
N GLU A 23 14.42 -2.09 20.24
CA GLU A 23 13.29 -3.03 20.12
C GLU A 23 12.98 -3.34 18.65
N ILE A 24 12.90 -2.31 17.80
CA ILE A 24 12.72 -2.48 16.35
C ILE A 24 13.86 -3.29 15.76
N ALA A 25 15.13 -2.95 16.08
CA ALA A 25 16.30 -3.63 15.56
C ALA A 25 16.26 -5.12 15.91
N ARG A 26 15.90 -5.47 17.15
CA ARG A 26 15.76 -6.85 17.62
C ARG A 26 14.61 -7.57 16.92
N THR A 27 13.44 -6.95 16.85
CA THR A 27 12.24 -7.54 16.22
C THR A 27 12.44 -7.82 14.73
N LEU A 28 13.08 -6.89 14.03
CA LEU A 28 13.33 -7.01 12.58
C LEU A 28 14.64 -7.75 12.24
N GLN A 29 15.43 -8.10 13.25
CA GLN A 29 16.76 -8.73 13.11
C GLN A 29 17.72 -7.90 12.22
N VAL A 30 17.78 -6.60 12.48
CA VAL A 30 18.64 -5.64 11.76
C VAL A 30 19.43 -4.76 12.73
N SER A 31 20.40 -4.01 12.23
CA SER A 31 21.14 -3.05 13.05
C SER A 31 20.30 -1.78 13.34
N ARG A 32 20.61 -1.08 14.44
CA ARG A 32 20.00 0.24 14.76
C ARG A 32 20.23 1.26 13.63
N ALA A 33 21.38 1.21 12.96
CA ALA A 33 21.66 2.05 11.80
C ALA A 33 20.73 1.75 10.63
N ALA A 34 20.39 0.48 10.40
CA ALA A 34 19.41 0.09 9.38
C ALA A 34 18.00 0.56 9.73
N VAL A 35 17.61 0.52 11.01
CA VAL A 35 16.34 1.09 11.49
C VAL A 35 16.28 2.60 11.20
N TRP A 36 17.32 3.35 11.57
CA TRP A 36 17.39 4.79 11.33
C TRP A 36 17.27 5.13 9.83
N LYS A 37 17.98 4.40 8.95
CA LYS A 37 17.87 4.55 7.50
C LYS A 37 16.45 4.27 7.00
N ALA A 38 15.82 3.23 7.50
CA ALA A 38 14.45 2.87 7.13
C ALA A 38 13.43 3.92 7.59
N VAL A 39 13.58 4.48 8.79
CA VAL A 39 12.76 5.58 9.29
C VAL A 39 12.87 6.82 8.39
N ASN A 40 14.10 7.20 8.01
CA ASN A 40 14.30 8.35 7.13
C ASN A 40 13.72 8.12 5.74
N ALA A 41 13.92 6.92 5.17
CA ALA A 41 13.33 6.57 3.88
C ALA A 41 11.79 6.57 3.90
N LEU A 42 11.16 6.19 5.00
CA LEU A 42 9.70 6.31 5.17
C LEU A 42 9.26 7.77 5.27
N ARG A 43 10.02 8.61 5.97
CA ARG A 43 9.74 10.07 6.04
C ARG A 43 9.87 10.75 4.67
N GLU A 44 10.86 10.34 3.87
CA GLU A 44 11.01 10.80 2.48
C GLU A 44 9.83 10.38 1.60
N ASP A 45 9.22 9.22 1.87
CA ASP A 45 7.97 8.79 1.22
C ASP A 45 6.72 9.51 1.77
N GLY A 46 6.89 10.46 2.71
CA GLY A 46 5.80 11.29 3.27
C GLY A 46 5.19 10.74 4.56
N TYR A 47 5.62 9.59 5.08
CA TYR A 47 5.07 9.06 6.34
C TYR A 47 5.43 9.95 7.53
N THR A 48 4.44 10.33 8.32
CA THR A 48 4.65 11.07 9.57
C THR A 48 5.10 10.11 10.65
N ILE A 49 6.42 10.02 10.85
CA ILE A 49 7.03 9.20 11.91
C ILE A 49 7.58 10.13 12.99
N ASP A 50 6.94 10.09 14.16
CA ASP A 50 7.40 10.78 15.36
C ASP A 50 8.65 10.09 15.91
N ALA A 51 9.60 10.89 16.38
CA ALA A 51 10.77 10.42 17.11
C ALA A 51 10.85 11.20 18.41
N VAL A 52 10.78 10.50 19.53
CA VAL A 52 10.86 11.11 20.87
C VAL A 52 12.01 10.47 21.64
N THR A 53 12.86 11.31 22.22
CA THR A 53 13.97 10.86 23.07
C THR A 53 13.45 9.93 24.16
N ASN A 54 14.12 8.81 24.35
CA ASN A 54 13.79 7.75 25.31
C ASN A 54 12.47 6.99 25.05
N LYS A 55 11.67 7.36 24.03
CA LYS A 55 10.48 6.60 23.63
C LYS A 55 10.70 5.86 22.30
N GLY A 56 11.51 6.44 21.38
CA GLY A 56 11.78 5.88 20.08
C GLY A 56 10.88 6.42 18.97
N TYR A 57 10.41 5.56 18.09
CA TYR A 57 9.67 5.90 16.87
C TYR A 57 8.24 5.39 16.94
N ARG A 58 7.30 6.14 16.34
CA ARG A 58 5.94 5.69 16.07
C ARG A 58 5.45 6.25 14.74
N LEU A 59 4.59 5.53 14.06
CA LEU A 59 3.77 6.09 12.99
C LEU A 59 2.66 6.92 13.63
N SER A 60 2.52 8.17 13.17
CA SER A 60 1.45 9.05 13.67
C SER A 60 0.07 8.40 13.50
N PRO A 61 -0.81 8.44 14.50
CA PRO A 61 -2.17 7.97 14.35
C PRO A 61 -2.95 8.71 13.25
N ASP A 62 -2.58 9.96 12.98
CA ASP A 62 -3.22 10.82 11.97
C ASP A 62 -2.65 10.62 10.55
N SER A 63 -1.67 9.73 10.37
CA SER A 63 -1.16 9.41 9.03
C SER A 63 -2.23 8.72 8.21
N ASP A 64 -2.58 9.28 7.06
CA ASP A 64 -3.60 8.78 6.12
C ASP A 64 -3.01 8.22 4.82
N ILE A 65 -1.68 8.05 4.79
CA ILE A 65 -0.98 7.52 3.62
C ILE A 65 -1.40 6.07 3.37
N LEU A 66 -1.88 5.83 2.16
CA LEU A 66 -2.19 4.48 1.71
C LEU A 66 -0.91 3.67 1.49
N SER A 67 -0.87 2.49 2.09
CA SER A 67 0.21 1.52 1.87
C SER A 67 -0.35 0.11 1.78
N PRO A 68 0.32 -0.81 1.06
CA PRO A 68 -0.07 -2.22 1.06
C PRO A 68 -0.11 -2.80 2.48
N GLN A 69 0.79 -2.38 3.36
CA GLN A 69 0.88 -2.82 4.74
C GLN A 69 -0.31 -2.33 5.56
N GLY A 70 -0.62 -1.02 5.48
CA GLY A 70 -1.76 -0.42 6.16
C GLY A 70 -3.10 -1.04 5.73
N ILE A 71 -3.26 -1.33 4.42
CA ILE A 71 -4.47 -1.95 3.89
C ILE A 71 -4.60 -3.39 4.38
N ARG A 72 -3.53 -4.19 4.32
CA ARG A 72 -3.55 -5.61 4.72
C ARG A 72 -4.02 -5.85 6.15
N ARG A 73 -3.77 -4.93 7.08
CA ARG A 73 -4.23 -5.05 8.48
C ARG A 73 -5.76 -5.09 8.61
N PHE A 74 -6.49 -4.50 7.67
CA PHE A 74 -7.95 -4.48 7.65
C PHE A 74 -8.56 -5.62 6.82
N LEU A 75 -7.73 -6.36 6.07
CA LEU A 75 -8.20 -7.51 5.31
C LEU A 75 -8.37 -8.72 6.23
N LYS A 76 -9.40 -9.52 5.93
CA LYS A 76 -9.54 -10.84 6.55
C LYS A 76 -8.33 -11.71 6.22
N PRO A 77 -7.97 -12.69 7.09
CA PRO A 77 -6.78 -13.52 6.89
C PRO A 77 -6.68 -14.15 5.51
N GLU A 78 -7.79 -14.61 4.95
CA GLU A 78 -7.87 -15.26 3.63
C GLU A 78 -7.51 -14.34 2.45
N TYR A 79 -7.52 -13.00 2.65
CA TYR A 79 -7.22 -12.00 1.61
C TYR A 79 -5.88 -11.27 1.80
N ARG A 80 -5.11 -11.61 2.84
CA ARG A 80 -3.85 -10.89 3.15
C ARG A 80 -2.73 -11.12 2.13
N ASP A 81 -2.81 -12.22 1.39
CA ASP A 81 -1.82 -12.62 0.39
C ASP A 81 -2.14 -12.08 -1.02
N LEU A 82 -3.18 -11.24 -1.16
CA LEU A 82 -3.47 -10.58 -2.43
C LEU A 82 -2.25 -9.81 -2.97
N ASP A 83 -2.03 -9.86 -4.29
CA ASP A 83 -1.04 -9.02 -4.98
C ASP A 83 -1.51 -7.57 -4.99
N LEU A 84 -1.19 -6.85 -3.92
CA LEU A 84 -1.64 -5.50 -3.65
C LEU A 84 -0.53 -4.49 -3.97
N THR A 85 -0.77 -3.66 -4.97
CA THR A 85 0.11 -2.54 -5.36
C THR A 85 -0.58 -1.22 -5.08
N VAL A 86 0.11 -0.31 -4.38
CA VAL A 86 -0.35 1.08 -4.15
C VAL A 86 0.63 2.02 -4.83
N LEU A 87 0.10 2.93 -5.63
CA LEU A 87 0.87 3.90 -6.42
C LEU A 87 0.41 5.33 -6.05
N PRO A 88 1.33 6.28 -5.86
CA PRO A 88 0.95 7.69 -5.71
C PRO A 88 0.18 8.19 -6.93
N THR A 89 0.68 7.88 -8.12
CA THR A 89 0.09 8.28 -9.41
C THR A 89 0.15 7.13 -10.39
N ALA A 90 -0.91 6.95 -11.18
CA ALA A 90 -0.97 5.98 -12.26
C ALA A 90 -1.66 6.59 -13.49
N PRO A 91 -1.36 6.13 -14.72
CA PRO A 91 -2.16 6.53 -15.88
C PRO A 91 -3.64 6.12 -15.72
N SER A 92 -3.87 4.86 -15.39
CA SER A 92 -5.18 4.28 -15.08
C SER A 92 -4.98 2.94 -14.37
N THR A 93 -5.59 2.77 -13.20
CA THR A 93 -5.53 1.49 -12.46
C THR A 93 -6.13 0.35 -13.28
N ASN A 94 -7.18 0.61 -14.04
CA ASN A 94 -7.82 -0.38 -14.92
C ASN A 94 -6.91 -0.80 -16.08
N ALA A 95 -6.17 0.15 -16.68
CA ALA A 95 -5.20 -0.17 -17.72
C ALA A 95 -4.06 -1.05 -17.17
N LEU A 96 -3.53 -0.71 -16.00
CA LEU A 96 -2.46 -1.47 -15.35
C LEU A 96 -2.91 -2.89 -14.94
N VAL A 97 -4.11 -3.05 -14.37
CA VAL A 97 -4.65 -4.39 -14.04
C VAL A 97 -4.86 -5.22 -15.31
N ARG A 98 -5.31 -4.61 -16.40
CA ARG A 98 -5.47 -5.29 -17.70
C ARG A 98 -4.12 -5.74 -18.26
N GLU A 99 -3.09 -4.91 -18.15
CA GLU A 99 -1.72 -5.29 -18.52
C GLU A 99 -1.22 -6.49 -17.70
N LYS A 100 -1.39 -6.44 -16.38
CA LYS A 100 -1.08 -7.56 -15.47
C LYS A 100 -1.84 -8.84 -15.87
N ALA A 101 -3.12 -8.72 -16.22
CA ALA A 101 -3.94 -9.84 -16.67
C ALA A 101 -3.39 -10.48 -17.95
N ASN A 102 -2.93 -9.67 -18.91
CA ASN A 102 -2.30 -10.13 -20.16
C ASN A 102 -0.93 -10.81 -19.93
N GLN A 103 -0.22 -10.42 -18.88
CA GLN A 103 1.03 -11.05 -18.43
C GLN A 103 0.79 -12.36 -17.64
N GLY A 104 -0.45 -12.80 -17.51
CA GLY A 104 -0.78 -14.05 -16.82
C GLY A 104 -0.94 -13.91 -15.29
N CYS A 105 -1.06 -12.68 -14.76
CA CYS A 105 -1.32 -12.49 -13.34
C CYS A 105 -2.58 -13.26 -12.92
N PRO A 106 -2.55 -14.01 -11.80
CA PRO A 106 -3.72 -14.72 -11.29
C PRO A 106 -4.79 -13.76 -10.79
N GLU A 107 -5.98 -14.31 -10.51
CA GLU A 107 -7.04 -13.60 -9.81
C GLU A 107 -6.55 -13.02 -8.47
N GLY A 108 -7.10 -11.87 -8.07
CA GLY A 108 -6.75 -11.22 -6.81
C GLY A 108 -5.64 -10.16 -6.93
N CYS A 109 -5.17 -9.85 -8.15
CA CYS A 109 -4.28 -8.69 -8.35
C CYS A 109 -5.07 -7.38 -8.16
N VAL A 110 -4.61 -6.54 -7.26
CA VAL A 110 -5.23 -5.24 -6.90
C VAL A 110 -4.24 -4.12 -7.17
N ILE A 111 -4.67 -3.12 -7.94
CA ILE A 111 -3.90 -1.88 -8.13
C ILE A 111 -4.72 -0.72 -7.61
N ILE A 112 -4.10 0.06 -6.72
CA ILE A 112 -4.66 1.28 -6.13
C ILE A 112 -3.77 2.45 -6.53
N ALA A 113 -4.38 3.59 -6.84
CA ALA A 113 -3.68 4.85 -7.06
C ALA A 113 -4.37 5.99 -6.31
N CYS A 114 -3.57 6.97 -5.85
CA CYS A 114 -4.10 8.20 -5.23
C CYS A 114 -4.47 9.23 -6.29
N GLU A 115 -3.93 9.09 -7.51
CA GLU A 115 -4.20 9.96 -8.67
C GLU A 115 -4.22 9.12 -9.95
N GLN A 116 -5.06 9.51 -10.93
CA GLN A 116 -4.96 8.98 -12.29
C GLN A 116 -4.81 10.12 -13.31
N THR A 117 -3.75 10.04 -14.13
CA THR A 117 -3.47 11.06 -15.16
C THR A 117 -4.25 10.84 -16.47
N ALA A 118 -4.73 9.62 -16.69
CA ALA A 118 -5.50 9.22 -17.88
C ALA A 118 -6.69 8.31 -17.49
N GLY A 119 -7.40 8.69 -16.42
CA GLY A 119 -8.59 7.99 -15.96
C GLY A 119 -9.64 7.89 -17.07
N ARG A 120 -10.27 6.73 -17.22
CA ARG A 120 -11.26 6.47 -18.27
C ARG A 120 -12.62 6.11 -17.68
N GLY A 121 -13.62 6.86 -18.09
CA GLY A 121 -15.02 6.56 -17.85
C GLY A 121 -15.62 5.68 -18.95
N ARG A 122 -16.92 5.44 -18.88
CA ARG A 122 -17.70 4.69 -19.90
C ARG A 122 -17.81 5.51 -21.18
N TYR A 123 -17.94 4.82 -22.30
CA TYR A 123 -18.09 5.41 -23.64
C TYR A 123 -16.93 6.34 -24.06
N GLY A 124 -15.69 6.03 -23.63
CA GLY A 124 -14.50 6.82 -23.98
C GLY A 124 -14.37 8.17 -23.29
N ARG A 125 -15.27 8.49 -22.34
CA ARG A 125 -15.18 9.74 -21.58
C ARG A 125 -13.95 9.74 -20.66
N GLN A 126 -13.38 10.91 -20.45
CA GLN A 126 -12.34 11.08 -19.45
C GLN A 126 -12.97 11.03 -18.04
N PHE A 127 -12.31 10.34 -17.13
CA PHE A 127 -12.67 10.33 -15.71
C PHE A 127 -11.65 11.16 -14.94
N PHE A 128 -12.08 12.28 -14.39
CA PHE A 128 -11.23 13.18 -13.61
C PHE A 128 -10.88 12.53 -12.26
N SER A 129 -9.60 12.36 -12.00
CA SER A 129 -9.09 11.58 -10.87
C SER A 129 -7.90 12.30 -10.22
N PRO A 130 -8.10 13.52 -9.65
CA PRO A 130 -7.00 14.29 -9.06
C PRO A 130 -6.47 13.65 -7.77
N ALA A 131 -5.23 14.00 -7.41
CA ALA A 131 -4.63 13.61 -6.14
C ALA A 131 -5.45 14.13 -4.94
N ASP A 132 -5.33 13.44 -3.81
CA ASP A 132 -5.89 13.82 -2.50
C ASP A 132 -7.41 14.00 -2.44
N THR A 133 -8.14 13.55 -3.45
CA THR A 133 -9.60 13.67 -3.53
C THR A 133 -10.34 12.34 -3.53
N GLY A 134 -9.62 11.23 -3.69
CA GLY A 134 -10.22 9.91 -3.75
C GLY A 134 -9.19 8.80 -3.83
N VAL A 135 -9.69 7.57 -3.81
CA VAL A 135 -8.92 6.35 -3.99
C VAL A 135 -9.43 5.65 -5.24
N TYR A 136 -8.54 5.39 -6.18
CA TYR A 136 -8.86 4.72 -7.45
C TYR A 136 -8.34 3.30 -7.39
N LEU A 137 -9.24 2.32 -7.54
CA LEU A 137 -8.91 0.91 -7.34
C LEU A 137 -9.42 0.07 -8.51
N SER A 138 -8.61 -0.90 -8.93
CA SER A 138 -9.00 -1.96 -9.85
C SER A 138 -8.56 -3.31 -9.31
N LEU A 139 -9.46 -4.29 -9.40
CA LEU A 139 -9.26 -5.68 -8.98
C LEU A 139 -9.41 -6.60 -10.18
N LEU A 140 -8.46 -7.52 -10.36
CA LEU A 140 -8.56 -8.59 -11.35
C LEU A 140 -9.38 -9.76 -10.82
N LEU A 141 -10.48 -10.04 -11.48
CA LEU A 141 -11.30 -11.23 -11.25
C LEU A 141 -11.21 -12.15 -12.47
N ARG A 142 -11.24 -13.47 -12.23
CA ARG A 142 -11.28 -14.51 -13.28
C ARG A 142 -12.41 -15.50 -12.97
N PRO A 143 -13.68 -15.07 -13.08
CA PRO A 143 -14.81 -15.92 -12.78
C PRO A 143 -14.86 -17.11 -13.75
N THR A 144 -14.67 -18.32 -13.23
CA THR A 144 -14.74 -19.55 -14.02
C THR A 144 -16.14 -20.19 -13.96
N ALA A 145 -16.95 -19.79 -12.98
CA ALA A 145 -18.29 -20.36 -12.75
C ALA A 145 -19.42 -19.62 -13.48
N TYR A 146 -19.11 -18.49 -14.15
CA TYR A 146 -20.12 -17.65 -14.80
C TYR A 146 -19.80 -17.45 -16.27
N SER A 147 -20.84 -17.42 -17.12
CA SER A 147 -20.69 -16.98 -18.49
C SER A 147 -20.43 -15.46 -18.55
N PRO A 148 -19.83 -14.93 -19.65
CA PRO A 148 -19.62 -13.49 -19.81
C PRO A 148 -20.90 -12.64 -19.72
N GLN A 149 -22.09 -13.25 -19.94
CA GLN A 149 -23.37 -12.58 -19.81
C GLN A 149 -23.90 -12.53 -18.37
N GLN A 150 -23.31 -13.30 -17.45
CA GLN A 150 -23.67 -13.40 -16.04
C GLN A 150 -22.67 -12.67 -15.11
N ALA A 151 -21.54 -12.18 -15.64
CA ALA A 151 -20.52 -11.39 -14.95
C ALA A 151 -20.70 -9.86 -15.25
#